data_d59cd37ceca2c0f0ed222f4c5f1286e4
#
_entry.id   d59cd37ceca2c0f0ed222f4c5f1286e4
#
_cell.length_a   1.000
_cell.length_b   1.000
_cell.length_c   1.000
_cell.angle_alpha   90.00
_cell.angle_beta   90.00
_cell.angle_gamma   90.00
#
_symmetry.space_group_name_H-M   'P 1'
#
loop_
_entity.id
_entity.type
_entity.pdbx_description
1 polymer ?
#
loop_
_entity_poly.entity_id
_entity_poly.type
_entity_poly.pdbx_seq_one_letter_code
_entity_poly.pdbx_strand_id
1 'polypeptide(L)'
;MVTRKGTVLLMAKPFFPWMGNKEKLVPYIHQLIPPHVKQFTEVFGGSGAVILGLQPKKGRLDIYNDLNDDLFNVFCCVKEKSFSLAKELKFLPVHGRTPFAFYRDMAAHEPDFYRHIEEEKRVVAESTCFTEEEIRELLTILDGNAKLFDV
;
A
#
# COMPACT_ATOMS: atom_id res chain seq x y z
N MET A 1 -41.88 -2.34 -17.71
CA MET A 1 -40.53 -2.00 -18.15
C MET A 1 -39.78 -1.43 -16.92
N VAL A 2 -39.07 -2.27 -16.19
CA VAL A 2 -38.41 -1.89 -14.89
C VAL A 2 -36.95 -1.65 -15.20
N THR A 3 -36.55 -0.39 -15.25
CA THR A 3 -35.14 0.02 -15.33
C THR A 3 -34.48 -0.24 -13.98
N ARG A 4 -33.73 -1.32 -13.88
CA ARG A 4 -32.79 -1.52 -12.80
C ARG A 4 -31.71 -0.41 -12.89
N LYS A 5 -31.63 0.45 -11.90
CA LYS A 5 -30.49 1.35 -11.70
C LYS A 5 -29.21 0.50 -11.68
N GLY A 6 -28.43 0.57 -12.74
CA GLY A 6 -27.14 -0.09 -12.80
C GLY A 6 -26.22 0.54 -11.77
N THR A 7 -25.87 -0.20 -10.75
CA THR A 7 -24.74 0.14 -9.88
C THR A 7 -23.51 0.10 -10.78
N VAL A 8 -22.94 1.25 -11.10
CA VAL A 8 -21.64 1.33 -11.76
C VAL A 8 -20.64 0.84 -10.71
N LEU A 9 -20.26 -0.42 -10.82
CA LEU A 9 -19.14 -0.96 -10.05
C LEU A 9 -17.88 -0.27 -10.57
N LEU A 10 -17.39 0.71 -9.81
CA LEU A 10 -16.11 1.33 -10.05
C LEU A 10 -15.05 0.24 -9.86
N MET A 11 -14.51 -0.25 -10.97
CA MET A 11 -13.33 -1.10 -10.93
C MET A 11 -12.16 -0.25 -10.46
N ALA A 12 -11.41 -0.76 -9.49
CA ALA A 12 -10.23 -0.07 -9.01
C ALA A 12 -9.17 -0.03 -10.11
N LYS A 13 -8.47 1.09 -10.20
CA LYS A 13 -7.34 1.26 -11.11
C LYS A 13 -6.03 1.21 -10.32
N PRO A 14 -4.93 0.89 -11.00
CA PRO A 14 -3.61 1.07 -10.39
C PRO A 14 -3.46 2.49 -9.86
N PHE A 15 -2.92 2.62 -8.66
CA PHE A 15 -2.73 3.92 -8.01
C PHE A 15 -1.34 4.52 -8.25
N PHE A 16 -0.47 3.82 -8.99
CA PHE A 16 0.82 4.31 -9.47
C PHE A 16 1.17 3.71 -10.84
N PRO A 17 1.97 4.42 -11.66
CA PRO A 17 2.47 3.88 -12.91
C PRO A 17 3.60 2.87 -12.65
N TRP A 18 3.62 1.76 -13.40
CA TRP A 18 4.67 0.74 -13.33
C TRP A 18 5.06 0.28 -14.72
N MET A 19 6.35 0.01 -14.93
CA MET A 19 6.82 -0.51 -16.21
C MET A 19 6.20 -1.88 -16.51
N GLY A 20 5.76 -2.08 -17.74
CA GLY A 20 5.05 -3.32 -18.11
C GLY A 20 3.59 -3.37 -17.64
N ASN A 21 2.99 -2.24 -17.28
CA ASN A 21 1.60 -2.15 -16.91
C ASN A 21 0.68 -2.78 -17.95
N LYS A 22 -0.17 -3.71 -17.49
CA LYS A 22 -1.08 -4.50 -18.32
C LYS A 22 -2.47 -3.84 -18.48
N GLU A 23 -2.64 -2.57 -18.11
CA GLU A 23 -3.94 -1.90 -18.09
C GLU A 23 -4.69 -2.02 -19.42
N LYS A 24 -3.99 -1.88 -20.55
CA LYS A 24 -4.57 -2.04 -21.89
C LYS A 24 -5.00 -3.48 -22.19
N LEU A 25 -4.44 -4.46 -21.53
CA LEU A 25 -4.73 -5.89 -21.71
C LEU A 25 -5.81 -6.39 -20.75
N VAL A 26 -6.11 -5.63 -19.69
CA VAL A 26 -7.09 -6.02 -18.66
C VAL A 26 -8.43 -6.50 -19.26
N PRO A 27 -9.07 -5.80 -20.22
CA PRO A 27 -10.33 -6.27 -20.77
C PRO A 27 -10.27 -7.65 -21.45
N TYR A 28 -9.14 -7.94 -22.11
CA TYR A 28 -8.91 -9.21 -22.77
C TYR A 28 -8.62 -10.33 -21.78
N ILE A 29 -7.76 -10.04 -20.78
CA ILE A 29 -7.41 -11.00 -19.73
C ILE A 29 -8.66 -11.40 -18.95
N HIS A 30 -9.50 -10.44 -18.57
CA HIS A 30 -10.72 -10.72 -17.81
C HIS A 30 -11.70 -11.61 -18.56
N GLN A 31 -11.79 -11.51 -19.90
CA GLN A 31 -12.61 -12.38 -20.71
C GLN A 31 -12.13 -13.84 -20.72
N LEU A 32 -10.84 -14.06 -20.47
CA LEU A 32 -10.25 -15.40 -20.44
C LEU A 32 -10.39 -16.08 -19.06
N ILE A 33 -10.78 -15.33 -18.03
CA ILE A 33 -10.93 -15.89 -16.68
C ILE A 33 -12.26 -16.67 -16.60
N PRO A 34 -12.21 -17.97 -16.27
CA PRO A 34 -13.41 -18.77 -16.16
C PRO A 34 -14.39 -18.22 -15.11
N PRO A 35 -15.72 -18.22 -15.37
CA PRO A 35 -16.69 -17.60 -14.47
C PRO A 35 -16.80 -18.27 -13.10
N HIS A 36 -16.34 -19.50 -12.96
CA HIS A 36 -16.44 -20.30 -11.73
C HIS A 36 -15.10 -20.43 -10.99
N VAL A 37 -14.09 -19.64 -11.36
CA VAL A 37 -12.80 -19.68 -10.69
C VAL A 37 -12.95 -19.33 -9.21
N LYS A 38 -12.37 -20.18 -8.34
CA LYS A 38 -12.38 -19.99 -6.88
C LYS A 38 -11.12 -19.29 -6.37
N GLN A 39 -10.07 -19.28 -7.17
CA GLN A 39 -8.82 -18.62 -6.85
C GLN A 39 -8.26 -17.98 -8.12
N PHE A 40 -7.85 -16.74 -8.00
CA PHE A 40 -7.12 -16.01 -9.02
C PHE A 40 -5.79 -15.54 -8.42
N THR A 41 -4.69 -15.84 -9.10
CA THR A 41 -3.36 -15.42 -8.67
C THR A 41 -2.70 -14.62 -9.78
N GLU A 42 -2.38 -13.37 -9.50
CA GLU A 42 -1.54 -12.53 -10.37
C GLU A 42 -0.09 -12.69 -9.92
N VAL A 43 0.70 -13.51 -10.65
CA VAL A 43 2.06 -13.92 -10.26
C VAL A 43 3.09 -12.81 -10.48
N PHE A 44 2.89 -11.97 -11.49
CA PHE A 44 3.71 -10.80 -11.82
C PHE A 44 2.82 -9.57 -11.73
N GLY A 45 2.47 -9.19 -10.51
CA GLY A 45 1.43 -8.21 -10.24
C GLY A 45 1.74 -6.82 -10.75
N GLY A 46 2.98 -6.37 -10.60
CA GLY A 46 3.37 -5.03 -11.00
C GLY A 46 2.46 -3.97 -10.33
N SER A 47 1.85 -3.11 -11.13
CA SER A 47 0.88 -2.12 -10.64
C SER A 47 -0.46 -2.72 -10.17
N GLY A 48 -0.64 -4.04 -10.22
CA GLY A 48 -1.89 -4.71 -9.87
C GLY A 48 -3.05 -4.44 -10.84
N ALA A 49 -2.76 -4.03 -12.08
CA ALA A 49 -3.81 -3.62 -13.02
C ALA A 49 -4.86 -4.71 -13.27
N VAL A 50 -4.46 -5.97 -13.34
CA VAL A 50 -5.37 -7.08 -13.60
C VAL A 50 -6.20 -7.39 -12.37
N ILE A 51 -5.57 -7.60 -11.20
CA ILE A 51 -6.26 -7.97 -9.96
C ILE A 51 -7.17 -6.85 -9.45
N LEU A 52 -6.72 -5.59 -9.50
CA LEU A 52 -7.52 -4.42 -9.09
C LEU A 52 -8.70 -4.18 -10.03
N GLY A 53 -8.55 -4.51 -11.31
CA GLY A 53 -9.61 -4.43 -12.31
C GLY A 53 -10.63 -5.57 -12.22
N LEU A 54 -10.37 -6.63 -11.43
CA LEU A 54 -11.32 -7.72 -11.25
C LEU A 54 -12.54 -7.26 -10.46
N GLN A 55 -13.73 -7.65 -10.94
CA GLN A 55 -14.93 -7.44 -10.14
C GLN A 55 -14.87 -8.31 -8.88
N PRO A 56 -15.14 -7.72 -7.69
CA PRO A 56 -15.19 -8.48 -6.45
C PRO A 56 -16.19 -9.65 -6.56
N LYS A 57 -15.77 -10.83 -6.16
CA LYS A 57 -16.62 -12.03 -6.19
C LYS A 57 -16.58 -12.75 -4.86
N LYS A 58 -17.76 -12.93 -4.26
CA LYS A 58 -17.86 -13.70 -3.00
C LYS A 58 -17.40 -15.13 -3.21
N GLY A 59 -16.51 -15.60 -2.34
CA GLY A 59 -15.97 -16.96 -2.39
C GLY A 59 -14.85 -17.18 -3.40
N ARG A 60 -14.33 -16.12 -4.03
CA ARG A 60 -13.08 -16.15 -4.79
C ARG A 60 -11.95 -15.56 -3.92
N LEU A 61 -10.84 -16.26 -3.86
CA LEU A 61 -9.60 -15.79 -3.27
C LEU A 61 -8.77 -15.12 -4.37
N ASP A 62 -8.49 -13.84 -4.23
CA ASP A 62 -7.63 -13.11 -5.15
C ASP A 62 -6.26 -12.89 -4.48
N ILE A 63 -5.20 -13.36 -5.13
CA ILE A 63 -3.83 -13.34 -4.61
C ILE A 63 -2.98 -12.46 -5.53
N TYR A 64 -2.39 -11.43 -4.94
CA TYR A 64 -1.35 -10.62 -5.58
C TYR A 64 0.01 -11.18 -5.20
N ASN A 65 0.89 -11.32 -6.18
CA ASN A 65 2.28 -11.68 -5.98
C ASN A 65 3.18 -10.88 -6.92
N ASP A 66 4.31 -10.46 -6.43
CA ASP A 66 5.39 -9.87 -7.22
C ASP A 66 6.73 -10.24 -6.60
N LEU A 67 7.79 -10.28 -7.40
CA LEU A 67 9.14 -10.55 -6.95
C LEU A 67 9.79 -9.33 -6.30
N ASN A 68 9.28 -8.14 -6.60
CA ASN A 68 9.77 -6.90 -6.04
C ASN A 68 9.16 -6.67 -4.66
N ASP A 69 9.98 -6.81 -3.61
CA ASP A 69 9.56 -6.71 -2.21
C ASP A 69 9.00 -5.32 -1.87
N ASP A 70 9.61 -4.24 -2.38
CA ASP A 70 9.11 -2.88 -2.16
C ASP A 70 7.71 -2.71 -2.72
N LEU A 71 7.49 -3.27 -3.92
CA LEU A 71 6.19 -3.23 -4.57
C LEU A 71 5.15 -4.04 -3.80
N PHE A 72 5.52 -5.25 -3.35
CA PHE A 72 4.68 -6.07 -2.50
C PHE A 72 4.33 -5.36 -1.20
N ASN A 73 5.32 -4.73 -0.54
CA ASN A 73 5.13 -3.96 0.69
C ASN A 73 4.14 -2.79 0.49
N VAL A 74 4.20 -2.06 -0.63
CA VAL A 74 3.23 -1.01 -0.94
C VAL A 74 1.80 -1.56 -0.92
N PHE A 75 1.55 -2.73 -1.53
CA PHE A 75 0.23 -3.36 -1.52
C PHE A 75 -0.20 -3.81 -0.13
N CYS A 76 0.72 -4.34 0.69
CA CYS A 76 0.47 -4.67 2.09
C CYS A 76 0.09 -3.42 2.89
N CYS A 77 0.83 -2.33 2.75
CA CYS A 77 0.54 -1.06 3.41
C CYS A 77 -0.83 -0.49 3.01
N VAL A 78 -1.17 -0.52 1.72
CA VAL A 78 -2.49 -0.07 1.25
C VAL A 78 -3.61 -0.93 1.84
N LYS A 79 -3.42 -2.24 1.94
CA LYS A 79 -4.42 -3.17 2.44
C LYS A 79 -4.61 -3.07 3.96
N GLU A 80 -3.52 -3.01 4.70
CA GLU A 80 -3.54 -3.22 6.16
C GLU A 80 -3.38 -1.94 6.96
N LYS A 81 -2.72 -0.92 6.38
CA LYS A 81 -2.35 0.33 7.05
C LYS A 81 -2.72 1.57 6.22
N SER A 82 -3.79 1.49 5.43
CA SER A 82 -4.18 2.54 4.47
C SER A 82 -4.32 3.93 5.09
N PHE A 83 -4.81 4.02 6.32
CA PHE A 83 -4.96 5.29 7.03
C PHE A 83 -3.61 5.89 7.41
N SER A 84 -2.71 5.09 7.97
CA SER A 84 -1.34 5.52 8.33
C SER A 84 -0.58 5.94 7.09
N LEU A 85 -0.62 5.12 6.03
CA LEU A 85 0.01 5.45 4.75
C LEU A 85 -0.53 6.77 4.18
N ALA A 86 -1.83 6.99 4.18
CA ALA A 86 -2.43 8.24 3.69
C ALA A 86 -2.02 9.45 4.54
N LYS A 87 -1.86 9.28 5.86
CA LYS A 87 -1.39 10.32 6.78
C LYS A 87 0.06 10.70 6.47
N GLU A 88 0.94 9.72 6.31
CA GLU A 88 2.34 9.95 5.95
C GLU A 88 2.45 10.64 4.58
N LEU A 89 1.78 10.12 3.56
CA LEU A 89 1.79 10.70 2.22
C LEU A 89 1.28 12.16 2.18
N LYS A 90 0.41 12.54 3.11
CA LYS A 90 -0.12 13.92 3.20
C LYS A 90 0.98 14.93 3.54
N PHE A 91 1.98 14.53 4.29
CA PHE A 91 3.08 15.40 4.73
C PHE A 91 4.32 15.31 3.84
N LEU A 92 4.35 14.32 2.93
CA LEU A 92 5.47 14.17 2.02
C LEU A 92 5.40 15.16 0.86
N PRO A 93 6.47 15.91 0.57
CA PRO A 93 6.54 16.72 -0.64
C PRO A 93 6.62 15.80 -1.86
N VAL A 94 5.52 15.69 -2.60
CA VAL A 94 5.35 14.69 -3.68
C VAL A 94 5.98 15.11 -5.01
N HIS A 95 6.56 16.32 -5.10
CA HIS A 95 7.06 16.87 -6.37
C HIS A 95 8.48 17.38 -6.26
N GLY A 96 9.32 16.98 -7.20
CA GLY A 96 10.67 17.52 -7.41
C GLY A 96 11.80 16.50 -7.24
N ARG A 97 12.99 16.89 -7.73
CA ARG A 97 14.19 16.06 -7.64
C ARG A 97 14.73 15.94 -6.22
N THR A 98 14.60 16.99 -5.44
CA THR A 98 15.13 17.05 -4.07
C THR A 98 14.41 16.07 -3.13
N PRO A 99 13.04 16.02 -3.07
CA PRO A 99 12.36 15.01 -2.30
C PRO A 99 12.68 13.59 -2.72
N PHE A 100 12.74 13.33 -4.02
CA PHE A 100 13.11 11.99 -4.53
C PHE A 100 14.52 11.58 -4.10
N ALA A 101 15.49 12.49 -4.17
CA ALA A 101 16.85 12.23 -3.70
C ALA A 101 16.88 11.96 -2.20
N PHE A 102 16.13 12.70 -1.41
CA PHE A 102 16.01 12.51 0.04
C PHE A 102 15.45 11.12 0.39
N TYR A 103 14.33 10.71 -0.23
CA TYR A 103 13.75 9.38 0.04
C TYR A 103 14.63 8.23 -0.42
N ARG A 104 15.32 8.39 -1.55
CA ARG A 104 16.31 7.40 -2.01
C ARG A 104 17.47 7.29 -1.03
N ASP A 105 17.92 8.41 -0.46
CA ASP A 105 18.99 8.44 0.54
C ASP A 105 18.55 7.79 1.85
N MET A 106 17.33 8.08 2.30
CA MET A 106 16.72 7.41 3.46
C MET A 106 16.63 5.89 3.27
N ALA A 107 16.18 5.43 2.11
CA ALA A 107 16.10 3.99 1.81
C ALA A 107 17.48 3.33 1.79
N ALA A 108 18.52 4.03 1.34
CA ALA A 108 19.89 3.53 1.37
C ALA A 108 20.47 3.45 2.80
N HIS A 109 19.91 4.20 3.76
CA HIS A 109 20.33 4.28 5.16
C HIS A 109 19.29 3.69 6.13
N GLU A 110 18.54 2.70 5.69
CA GLU A 110 17.49 2.03 6.46
C GLU A 110 17.90 1.66 7.90
N PRO A 111 19.08 1.08 8.18
CA PRO A 111 19.49 0.78 9.55
C PRO A 111 19.59 2.01 10.45
N ASP A 112 19.97 3.16 9.90
CA ASP A 112 20.05 4.43 10.64
C ASP A 112 18.64 4.97 10.94
N PHE A 113 17.68 4.71 10.07
CA PHE A 113 16.29 5.08 10.26
C PHE A 113 15.65 4.31 11.43
N TYR A 114 15.85 3.00 11.52
CA TYR A 114 15.38 2.20 12.66
C TYR A 114 15.98 2.66 13.98
N ARG A 115 17.29 2.93 14.00
CA ARG A 115 17.94 3.48 15.18
C ARG A 115 17.33 4.82 15.60
N HIS A 116 17.01 5.67 14.65
CA HIS A 116 16.39 6.97 14.90
C HIS A 116 14.97 6.83 15.46
N ILE A 117 14.15 5.92 14.92
CA ILE A 117 12.83 5.62 15.48
C ILE A 117 12.91 5.11 16.91
N GLU A 118 13.84 4.22 17.22
CA GLU A 118 14.02 3.71 18.59
C GLU A 118 14.48 4.82 19.57
N GLU A 119 15.27 5.75 19.09
CA GLU A 119 15.68 6.92 19.86
C GLU A 119 14.50 7.88 20.09
N GLU A 120 13.67 8.13 19.08
CA GLU A 120 12.43 8.91 19.21
C GLU A 120 11.45 8.26 20.19
N LYS A 121 11.25 6.95 20.12
CA LYS A 121 10.41 6.21 21.06
C LYS A 121 10.87 6.42 22.51
N ARG A 122 12.18 6.34 22.74
CA ARG A 122 12.73 6.58 24.07
C ARG A 122 12.45 8.00 24.55
N VAL A 123 12.69 9.00 23.70
CA VAL A 123 12.42 10.42 24.02
C VAL A 123 10.96 10.66 24.33
N VAL A 124 10.04 10.08 23.55
CA VAL A 124 8.60 10.16 23.79
C VAL A 124 8.20 9.50 25.10
N ALA A 125 8.70 8.28 25.36
CA ALA A 125 8.38 7.53 26.59
C ALA A 125 8.88 8.22 27.87
N GLU A 126 10.02 8.90 27.80
CA GLU A 126 10.63 9.64 28.91
C GLU A 126 10.12 11.08 29.04
N SER A 127 9.28 11.53 28.11
CA SER A 127 8.80 12.91 28.05
C SER A 127 7.80 13.22 29.20
N THR A 128 8.05 14.33 29.85
CA THR A 128 7.13 14.91 30.86
C THR A 128 6.15 15.94 30.25
N CYS A 129 6.26 16.20 28.95
CA CYS A 129 5.46 17.21 28.25
C CYS A 129 4.13 16.66 27.71
N PHE A 130 3.97 15.33 27.69
CA PHE A 130 2.80 14.65 27.18
C PHE A 130 2.07 13.88 28.28
N THR A 131 0.76 13.74 28.13
CA THR A 131 -0.02 12.86 28.98
C THR A 131 0.25 11.38 28.65
N GLU A 132 -0.08 10.46 29.57
CA GLU A 132 0.11 9.02 29.33
C GLU A 132 -0.66 8.52 28.08
N GLU A 133 -1.79 9.13 27.78
CA GLU A 133 -2.61 8.78 26.61
C GLU A 133 -1.95 9.24 25.30
N GLU A 134 -1.43 10.47 25.28
CA GLU A 134 -0.65 11.00 24.16
C GLU A 134 0.63 10.22 23.90
N ILE A 135 1.36 9.85 24.97
CA ILE A 135 2.55 9.00 24.86
C ILE A 135 2.20 7.66 24.21
N ARG A 136 1.12 7.02 24.65
CA ARG A 136 0.68 5.73 24.10
C ARG A 136 0.30 5.85 22.61
N GLU A 137 -0.38 6.92 22.24
CA GLU A 137 -0.76 7.18 20.85
C GLU A 137 0.49 7.44 19.98
N LEU A 138 1.42 8.26 20.44
CA LEU A 138 2.68 8.55 19.74
C LEU A 138 3.54 7.30 19.57
N LEU A 139 3.70 6.48 20.60
CA LEU A 139 4.44 5.22 20.50
C LEU A 139 3.79 4.25 19.51
N THR A 140 2.47 4.20 19.46
CA THR A 140 1.73 3.38 18.49
C THR A 140 1.97 3.85 17.04
N ILE A 141 2.09 5.15 16.83
CA ILE A 141 2.41 5.73 15.51
C ILE A 141 3.84 5.37 15.12
N LEU A 142 4.82 5.52 16.03
CA LEU A 142 6.21 5.20 15.79
C LEU A 142 6.41 3.70 15.52
N ASP A 143 5.72 2.83 16.26
CA ASP A 143 5.70 1.38 15.99
C ASP A 143 5.09 1.05 14.62
N GLY A 144 4.08 1.80 14.21
CA GLY A 144 3.49 1.68 12.88
C GLY A 144 4.47 2.05 11.77
N ASN A 145 5.27 3.09 12.00
CA ASN A 145 6.29 3.55 11.04
C ASN A 145 7.46 2.55 10.94
N ALA A 146 7.92 2.00 12.05
CA ALA A 146 8.93 0.94 12.05
C ALA A 146 8.48 -0.28 11.23
N LYS A 147 7.24 -0.72 11.40
CA LYS A 147 6.67 -1.87 10.68
C LYS A 147 6.36 -1.63 9.19
N LEU A 148 6.51 -0.41 8.69
CA LEU A 148 6.41 -0.15 7.24
C LEU A 148 7.58 -0.77 6.46
N PHE A 149 8.68 -1.06 7.13
CA PHE A 149 9.89 -1.63 6.55
C PHE A 149 10.10 -3.12 6.92
N ASP A 150 9.35 -3.65 7.90
CA ASP A 150 9.37 -5.05 8.28
C ASP A 150 8.39 -5.85 7.41
N VAL A 151 8.83 -6.33 6.26
CA VAL A 151 8.09 -7.31 5.43
C VAL A 151 8.99 -8.47 5.04
#